data_733719e82802838934ce0fbb033f47b1
#
_entry.id   733719e82802838934ce0fbb033f47b1
#
_cell.length_a   1.000
_cell.length_b   1.000
_cell.length_c   1.000
_cell.angle_alpha   90.00
_cell.angle_beta   90.00
_cell.angle_gamma   90.00
#
_symmetry.space_group_name_H-M   'P 1'
#
loop_
_entity.id
_entity.type
_entity.pdbx_description
1 polymer ?
#
loop_
_entity_poly.entity_id
_entity_poly.type
_entity_poly.pdbx_seq_one_letter_code
_entity_poly.pdbx_strand_id
1 'polypeptide(L)'
;MTWDVFLSTKALKQKDKLSKDLKFVLFLLVEDLKHKGGNPGNQWPNYKKFKGLKGQRKNDDWRHCHLQKGNPTYVCCWKVFEDTQRIEVYYVGTHENAPY
;
A
#
# COMPACT_ATOMS: atom_id res chain seq x y z
N MET A 1 -2.88 18.54 8.12
CA MET A 1 -3.60 17.39 8.71
C MET A 1 -2.96 16.10 8.23
N THR A 2 -2.71 15.16 9.13
CA THR A 2 -2.07 13.89 8.78
C THR A 2 -3.07 12.75 8.88
N TRP A 3 -2.84 11.74 8.07
CA TRP A 3 -3.61 10.49 8.09
C TRP A 3 -2.95 9.50 9.05
N ASP A 4 -3.77 8.69 9.70
CA ASP A 4 -3.28 7.58 10.54
C ASP A 4 -3.03 6.38 9.64
N VAL A 5 -1.76 6.05 9.41
CA VAL A 5 -1.36 4.93 8.55
C VAL A 5 -0.83 3.80 9.42
N PHE A 6 -1.40 2.62 9.26
CA PHE A 6 -0.97 1.44 10.01
C PHE A 6 -0.90 0.22 9.10
N LEU A 7 -0.11 -0.76 9.49
CA LEU A 7 0.01 -2.02 8.78
C LEU A 7 -0.81 -3.08 9.51
N SER A 8 -1.53 -3.89 8.73
CA SER A 8 -2.20 -5.06 9.30
C SER A 8 -1.16 -6.02 9.88
N THR A 9 -1.58 -6.95 10.73
CA THR A 9 -0.68 -7.96 11.30
C THR A 9 0.05 -8.72 10.20
N LYS A 10 -0.68 -9.08 9.13
CA LYS A 10 -0.10 -9.78 7.98
C LYS A 10 0.94 -8.92 7.28
N ALA A 11 0.63 -7.64 7.05
CA ALA A 11 1.56 -6.73 6.38
C ALA A 11 2.81 -6.48 7.21
N LEU A 12 2.69 -6.42 8.54
CA LEU A 12 3.85 -6.30 9.42
C LEU A 12 4.81 -7.48 9.24
N LYS A 13 4.27 -8.69 9.17
CA LYS A 13 5.10 -9.89 8.93
C LYS A 13 5.75 -9.86 7.55
N GLN A 14 5.02 -9.40 6.55
CA GLN A 14 5.54 -9.30 5.19
C GLN A 14 6.66 -8.25 5.13
N LYS A 15 6.49 -7.12 5.81
CA LYS A 15 7.51 -6.09 5.90
C LYS A 15 8.81 -6.63 6.45
N ASP A 16 8.74 -7.46 7.49
CA ASP A 16 9.95 -8.00 8.13
C ASP A 16 10.78 -8.85 7.18
N LYS A 17 10.18 -9.39 6.13
CA LYS A 17 10.87 -10.21 5.13
C LYS A 17 11.49 -9.40 4.00
N LEU A 18 11.24 -8.09 3.95
CA LEU A 18 11.79 -7.24 2.91
C LEU A 18 13.28 -6.99 3.14
N SER A 19 14.01 -6.74 2.04
CA SER A 19 15.39 -6.26 2.15
C SER A 19 15.42 -4.91 2.86
N LYS A 20 16.59 -4.53 3.33
CA LYS A 20 16.79 -3.23 3.97
C LYS A 20 16.37 -2.07 3.06
N ASP A 21 16.73 -2.16 1.78
CA ASP A 21 16.39 -1.11 0.81
C ASP A 21 14.88 -1.01 0.60
N LEU A 22 14.19 -2.15 0.49
CA LEU A 22 12.74 -2.15 0.32
C LEU A 22 12.01 -1.66 1.57
N LYS A 23 12.52 -1.97 2.75
CA LYS A 23 11.97 -1.42 4.00
C LYS A 23 12.04 0.11 3.99
N PHE A 24 13.13 0.67 3.48
CA PHE A 24 13.28 2.12 3.38
C PHE A 24 12.28 2.70 2.38
N VAL A 25 12.13 2.07 1.22
CA VAL A 25 11.14 2.51 0.21
C VAL A 25 9.74 2.47 0.79
N LEU A 26 9.38 1.40 1.51
CA LEU A 26 8.09 1.30 2.17
C LEU A 26 7.90 2.43 3.21
N PHE A 27 8.95 2.73 3.96
CA PHE A 27 8.90 3.84 4.93
C PHE A 27 8.56 5.15 4.22
N LEU A 28 9.19 5.43 3.08
CA LEU A 28 8.91 6.65 2.31
C LEU A 28 7.46 6.68 1.83
N LEU A 29 6.93 5.55 1.37
CA LEU A 29 5.53 5.46 0.96
C LEU A 29 4.59 5.75 2.13
N VAL A 30 4.84 5.14 3.27
CA VAL A 30 4.02 5.37 4.46
C VAL A 30 4.02 6.85 4.84
N GLU A 31 5.17 7.52 4.76
CA GLU A 31 5.25 8.95 5.05
C GLU A 31 4.44 9.77 4.05
N ASP A 32 4.49 9.43 2.76
CA ASP A 32 3.67 10.10 1.76
C ASP A 32 2.18 9.87 2.00
N LEU A 33 1.77 8.67 2.37
CA LEU A 33 0.38 8.39 2.70
C LEU A 33 -0.09 9.19 3.92
N LYS A 34 0.76 9.35 4.93
CA LYS A 34 0.44 10.14 6.11
C LYS A 34 0.17 11.61 5.76
N HIS A 35 0.96 12.17 4.86
CA HIS A 35 0.89 13.59 4.55
C HIS A 35 -0.06 13.92 3.40
N LYS A 36 -0.22 13.00 2.45
CA LYS A 36 -0.99 13.24 1.22
C LYS A 36 -2.32 12.47 1.17
N GLY A 37 -2.51 11.48 2.04
CA GLY A 37 -3.70 10.65 2.01
C GLY A 37 -3.57 9.51 1.02
N GLY A 38 -4.70 8.94 0.60
CA GLY A 38 -4.73 7.72 -0.21
C GLY A 38 -4.03 7.78 -1.55
N ASN A 39 -3.78 8.98 -2.09
CA ASN A 39 -2.97 9.16 -3.30
C ASN A 39 -1.61 9.73 -2.89
N PRO A 40 -0.55 8.89 -2.88
CA PRO A 40 0.74 9.31 -2.34
C PRO A 40 1.58 10.19 -3.30
N GLY A 41 1.09 10.44 -4.50
CA GLY A 41 1.78 11.31 -5.44
C GLY A 41 2.27 10.59 -6.69
N ASN A 42 2.65 11.39 -7.70
CA ASN A 42 2.99 10.88 -9.03
C ASN A 42 4.33 10.13 -9.08
N GLN A 43 5.18 10.26 -8.08
CA GLN A 43 6.45 9.56 -8.05
C GLN A 43 6.30 8.07 -7.77
N TRP A 44 5.12 7.62 -7.35
CA TRP A 44 4.88 6.20 -7.07
C TRP A 44 4.35 5.50 -8.31
N PRO A 45 5.15 4.57 -8.88
CA PRO A 45 4.78 3.93 -10.17
C PRO A 45 3.54 3.06 -10.01
N ASN A 46 2.74 3.03 -11.06
CA ASN A 46 1.58 2.14 -11.18
C ASN A 46 0.55 2.31 -10.07
N TYR A 47 0.48 3.50 -9.46
CA TYR A 47 -0.59 3.81 -8.52
C TYR A 47 -1.95 3.62 -9.20
N LYS A 48 -2.84 2.89 -8.53
CA LYS A 48 -4.16 2.61 -9.07
C LYS A 48 -5.15 2.29 -7.96
N LYS A 49 -6.39 2.76 -8.15
CA LYS A 49 -7.53 2.35 -7.32
C LYS A 49 -8.14 1.08 -7.93
N PHE A 50 -8.58 0.18 -7.08
CA PHE A 50 -9.24 -1.05 -7.52
C PHE A 50 -10.75 -0.95 -7.40
N LYS A 51 -11.46 -1.64 -8.30
CA LYS A 51 -12.90 -1.83 -8.25
C LYS A 51 -13.20 -3.30 -8.56
N GLY A 52 -14.13 -3.89 -7.80
CA GLY A 52 -14.63 -5.22 -8.11
C GLY A 52 -13.67 -6.36 -7.83
N LEU A 53 -12.67 -6.16 -6.98
CA LEU A 53 -11.82 -7.27 -6.55
C LEU A 53 -12.61 -8.22 -5.67
N LYS A 54 -12.17 -9.49 -5.64
CA LYS A 54 -12.76 -10.50 -4.79
C LYS A 54 -12.76 -10.00 -3.33
N GLY A 55 -13.93 -10.00 -2.71
CA GLY A 55 -14.08 -9.52 -1.34
C GLY A 55 -14.26 -8.02 -1.21
N GLN A 56 -14.08 -7.26 -2.28
CA GLN A 56 -14.25 -5.82 -2.26
C GLN A 56 -15.72 -5.45 -2.44
N ARG A 57 -16.22 -4.62 -1.53
CA ARG A 57 -17.58 -4.09 -1.59
C ARG A 57 -17.60 -2.78 -2.38
N LYS A 58 -18.80 -2.35 -2.80
CA LYS A 58 -18.98 -1.17 -3.66
C LYS A 58 -18.29 0.09 -3.12
N ASN A 59 -18.35 0.31 -1.81
CA ASN A 59 -17.81 1.53 -1.20
C ASN A 59 -16.40 1.35 -0.63
N ASP A 60 -15.80 0.17 -0.80
CA ASP A 60 -14.44 -0.07 -0.33
C ASP A 60 -13.45 0.64 -1.24
N ASP A 61 -12.53 1.36 -0.63
CA ASP A 61 -11.50 2.11 -1.36
C ASP A 61 -10.14 1.41 -1.17
N TRP A 62 -9.80 0.57 -2.15
CA TRP A 62 -8.56 -0.23 -2.14
C TRP A 62 -7.65 0.28 -3.24
N ARG A 63 -6.37 0.48 -2.91
CA ARG A 63 -5.38 1.06 -3.82
C ARG A 63 -4.05 0.33 -3.71
N HIS A 64 -3.17 0.55 -4.70
CA HIS A 64 -1.82 0.01 -4.67
C HIS A 64 -0.87 0.88 -5.46
N CYS A 65 0.43 0.66 -5.25
CA CYS A 65 1.49 1.15 -6.13
C CYS A 65 2.63 0.15 -6.14
N HIS A 66 3.56 0.35 -7.06
CA HIS A 66 4.78 -0.45 -7.09
C HIS A 66 5.86 0.21 -6.23
N LEU A 67 6.57 -0.58 -5.44
CA LEU A 67 7.70 -0.12 -4.63
C LEU A 67 8.99 -0.18 -5.42
N GLN A 68 9.14 -1.22 -6.25
CA GLN A 68 10.35 -1.45 -7.02
C GLN A 68 9.99 -2.25 -8.26
N LYS A 69 10.49 -1.81 -9.41
CA LYS A 69 10.42 -2.60 -10.64
C LYS A 69 11.59 -3.57 -10.67
N GLY A 70 11.37 -4.70 -11.26
CA GLY A 70 12.44 -5.66 -11.44
C GLY A 70 11.91 -7.08 -11.46
N ASN A 71 12.80 -8.00 -11.18
CA ASN A 71 12.48 -9.42 -11.12
C ASN A 71 12.98 -9.95 -9.77
N PRO A 72 12.11 -9.97 -8.75
CA PRO A 72 10.68 -9.67 -8.80
C PRO A 72 10.35 -8.18 -8.64
N THR A 73 9.15 -7.81 -9.07
CA THR A 73 8.56 -6.51 -8.78
C THR A 73 7.89 -6.56 -7.41
N TYR A 74 8.08 -5.52 -6.60
CA TYR A 74 7.44 -5.42 -5.28
C TYR A 74 6.37 -4.36 -5.29
N VAL A 75 5.25 -4.66 -4.61
CA VAL A 75 4.08 -3.78 -4.55
C VAL A 75 3.61 -3.60 -3.12
N CYS A 76 2.82 -2.56 -2.91
CA CYS A 76 2.16 -2.29 -1.64
C CYS A 76 0.69 -2.00 -1.91
N CYS A 77 -0.19 -2.60 -1.12
CA CYS A 77 -1.64 -2.39 -1.24
C CYS A 77 -2.18 -1.83 0.06
N TRP A 78 -3.13 -0.90 -0.04
CA TRP A 78 -3.73 -0.29 1.14
C TRP A 78 -5.22 -0.02 0.93
N LYS A 79 -5.92 0.12 2.07
CA LYS A 79 -7.34 0.49 2.12
C LYS A 79 -7.45 1.87 2.74
N VAL A 80 -8.32 2.70 2.18
CA VAL A 80 -8.54 4.07 2.65
C VAL A 80 -9.89 4.15 3.36
N PHE A 81 -9.87 4.64 4.59
CA PHE A 81 -11.06 4.88 5.41
C PHE A 81 -11.22 6.38 5.58
N GLU A 82 -11.95 6.98 4.65
CA GLU A 82 -12.10 8.45 4.55
C GLU A 82 -12.73 9.03 5.81
N ASP A 83 -13.77 8.37 6.35
CA ASP A 83 -14.52 8.88 7.50
C ASP A 83 -13.65 9.06 8.74
N THR A 84 -12.68 8.19 8.94
CA THR A 84 -11.79 8.21 10.10
C THR A 84 -10.40 8.73 9.77
N GLN A 85 -10.14 9.08 8.52
CA GLN A 85 -8.83 9.50 8.02
C GLN A 85 -7.74 8.50 8.38
N ARG A 86 -8.01 7.22 8.15
CA ARG A 86 -7.10 6.12 8.40
C ARG A 86 -6.79 5.37 7.11
N ILE A 87 -5.59 4.84 7.03
CA ILE A 87 -5.14 4.02 5.91
C ILE A 87 -4.51 2.75 6.47
N GLU A 88 -5.00 1.60 6.01
CA GLU A 88 -4.47 0.30 6.40
C GLU A 88 -3.69 -0.31 5.26
N VAL A 89 -2.38 -0.49 5.44
CA VAL A 89 -1.56 -1.27 4.52
C VAL A 89 -1.83 -2.74 4.81
N TYR A 90 -2.37 -3.47 3.84
CA TYR A 90 -2.77 -4.86 4.07
C TYR A 90 -1.92 -5.87 3.29
N TYR A 91 -1.07 -5.41 2.38
CA TYR A 91 -0.17 -6.30 1.64
C TYR A 91 1.10 -5.57 1.26
N VAL A 92 2.23 -6.22 1.49
CA VAL A 92 3.54 -5.77 0.98
C VAL A 92 4.28 -7.02 0.52
N GLY A 93 4.67 -7.06 -0.75
CA GLY A 93 5.35 -8.23 -1.26
C GLY A 93 5.49 -8.18 -2.77
N THR A 94 5.73 -9.36 -3.36
CA THR A 94 5.90 -9.45 -4.80
C THR A 94 4.59 -9.24 -5.54
N HIS A 95 4.69 -8.68 -6.73
CA HIS A 95 3.55 -8.51 -7.63
C HIS A 95 2.88 -9.85 -7.93
N GLU A 96 3.69 -10.89 -8.12
CA GLU A 96 3.21 -12.23 -8.44
C GLU A 96 2.25 -12.78 -7.38
N ASN A 97 2.50 -12.51 -6.11
CA ASN A 97 1.68 -13.00 -5.01
C ASN A 97 0.66 -11.99 -4.50
N ALA A 98 0.53 -10.86 -5.17
CA ALA A 98 -0.39 -9.81 -4.74
C ALA A 98 -1.85 -10.26 -4.84
N PRO A 99 -2.73 -9.78 -3.93
CA PRO A 99 -4.14 -10.20 -3.87
C PRO A 99 -5.02 -9.44 -4.86
N TYR A 100 -4.57 -9.29 -6.07
CA TYR A 100 -5.36 -8.64 -7.12
C TYR A 100 -5.03 -9.18 -8.51
#